data_f4f5bb9332d6757f6bfb68d96f279c77
#
_entry.id   f4f5bb9332d6757f6bfb68d96f279c77
#
_cell.length_a   1.000
_cell.length_b   1.000
_cell.length_c   1.000
_cell.angle_alpha   90.00
_cell.angle_beta   90.00
_cell.angle_gamma   90.00
#
_symmetry.space_group_name_H-M   'P 1'
#
loop_
_entity.id
_entity.type
_entity.pdbx_description
1 polymer ?
#
loop_
_entity_poly.entity_id
_entity_poly.type
_entity_poly.pdbx_seq_one_letter_code
_entity_poly.pdbx_strand_id
1 'polypeptide(L)'
;MLMLLAILSLPPTADTAVPIHSHNDYWRSRPLTEALEAGCLSIEADVLVHEGKFMVGHGPGELTPDRTLTSMYLNPLAEIVRKRSRVYPQDQRALILLVDLKSDWQSSKQALQDVLHEFADILKAPAGRHQGDGGILLAVSGSGSGRKGAPCGVDGRVSGLGGQQSFFEKPLISQSFRSRFRWSGLGTLAPEQQTELRSLSQRVKEEGRLLRLWAAPDTPEAWKTLLDCGVGVVNTDQPTKAAMFARALQPTPQTASGKSGGQTPSSGNSAPDN
;
A
#
# COMPACT_ATOMS: atom_id res chain seq x y z
N MET A 1 35.89 23.09 -17.33
CA MET A 1 35.48 21.73 -16.95
C MET A 1 34.02 21.80 -16.55
N LEU A 2 33.11 21.56 -17.51
CA LEU A 2 31.65 21.56 -17.23
C LEU A 2 31.31 20.31 -16.43
N MET A 3 30.92 20.51 -15.18
CA MET A 3 30.39 19.44 -14.35
C MET A 3 28.95 19.17 -14.84
N LEU A 4 28.77 18.08 -15.57
CA LEU A 4 27.45 17.60 -15.98
C LEU A 4 26.71 17.18 -14.70
N LEU A 5 25.83 18.04 -14.18
CA LEU A 5 24.89 17.63 -13.13
C LEU A 5 24.00 16.56 -13.77
N ALA A 6 24.22 15.30 -13.43
CA ALA A 6 23.26 14.26 -13.70
C ALA A 6 21.95 14.65 -12.99
N ILE A 7 20.95 15.03 -13.76
CA ILE A 7 19.59 15.18 -13.24
C ILE A 7 19.14 13.77 -12.90
N LEU A 8 19.34 13.37 -11.64
CA LEU A 8 18.77 12.14 -11.10
C LEU A 8 17.26 12.25 -11.24
N SER A 9 16.71 11.59 -12.26
CA SER A 9 15.26 11.49 -12.42
C SER A 9 14.71 10.65 -11.27
N LEU A 10 13.61 11.13 -10.67
CA LEU A 10 12.91 10.35 -9.64
C LEU A 10 12.52 8.98 -10.20
N PRO A 11 12.49 7.95 -9.35
CA PRO A 11 11.91 6.66 -9.73
C PRO A 11 10.50 6.86 -10.31
N PRO A 12 10.16 6.17 -11.39
CA PRO A 12 8.83 6.26 -11.99
C PRO A 12 7.77 5.74 -11.01
N THR A 13 6.63 6.44 -10.93
CA THR A 13 5.49 6.04 -10.11
C THR A 13 4.21 6.15 -10.93
N ALA A 14 3.20 5.34 -10.60
CA ALA A 14 1.84 5.57 -11.08
C ALA A 14 1.29 6.90 -10.54
N ASP A 15 0.25 7.44 -11.17
CA ASP A 15 -0.43 8.65 -10.69
C ASP A 15 -1.20 8.42 -9.40
N THR A 16 -1.87 7.27 -9.30
CA THR A 16 -2.68 6.87 -8.15
C THR A 16 -2.39 5.45 -7.72
N ALA A 17 -2.58 5.16 -6.43
CA ALA A 17 -2.49 3.81 -5.91
C ALA A 17 -3.74 2.98 -6.25
N VAL A 18 -3.54 1.68 -6.40
CA VAL A 18 -4.58 0.65 -6.47
C VAL A 18 -4.51 -0.28 -5.26
N PRO A 19 -5.59 -0.97 -4.88
CA PRO A 19 -5.63 -1.81 -3.69
C PRO A 19 -4.86 -3.14 -3.88
N ILE A 20 -3.59 -3.03 -4.19
CA ILE A 20 -2.67 -4.14 -4.41
C ILE A 20 -1.54 -4.07 -3.38
N HIS A 21 -1.17 -5.23 -2.85
CA HIS A 21 -0.02 -5.46 -1.99
C HIS A 21 1.00 -6.30 -2.75
N SER A 22 2.17 -5.74 -3.03
CA SER A 22 3.31 -6.45 -3.62
C SER A 22 3.94 -7.33 -2.54
N HIS A 23 3.62 -8.62 -2.55
CA HIS A 23 4.14 -9.62 -1.63
C HIS A 23 5.56 -10.00 -2.01
N ASN A 24 6.46 -10.09 -1.03
CA ASN A 24 7.88 -10.42 -1.26
C ASN A 24 8.49 -9.58 -2.41
N ASP A 25 8.27 -8.27 -2.37
CA ASP A 25 8.63 -7.36 -3.46
C ASP A 25 10.12 -7.44 -3.84
N TYR A 26 10.98 -7.72 -2.87
CA TYR A 26 12.43 -7.84 -3.04
C TYR A 26 12.87 -8.99 -3.97
N TRP A 27 11.96 -9.88 -4.37
CA TRP A 27 12.21 -10.94 -5.37
C TRP A 27 11.94 -10.48 -6.82
N ARG A 28 11.38 -9.27 -7.01
CA ARG A 28 11.16 -8.70 -8.35
C ARG A 28 12.49 -8.41 -9.02
N SER A 29 12.50 -8.34 -10.34
CA SER A 29 13.70 -7.96 -11.11
C SER A 29 14.11 -6.52 -10.84
N ARG A 30 13.12 -5.63 -10.57
CA ARG A 30 13.31 -4.23 -10.14
C ARG A 30 12.50 -3.97 -8.88
N PRO A 31 12.98 -4.44 -7.68
CA PRO A 31 12.29 -4.25 -6.42
C PRO A 31 11.91 -2.79 -6.21
N LEU A 32 10.81 -2.51 -5.50
CA LEU A 32 10.21 -1.21 -5.31
C LEU A 32 9.73 -0.57 -6.62
N THR A 33 10.58 -0.49 -7.65
CA THR A 33 10.27 0.21 -8.90
C THR A 33 9.04 -0.39 -9.59
N GLU A 34 8.98 -1.72 -9.75
CA GLU A 34 7.82 -2.38 -10.37
C GLU A 34 6.53 -2.14 -9.60
N ALA A 35 6.59 -2.19 -8.28
CA ALA A 35 5.44 -1.93 -7.42
C ALA A 35 4.97 -0.46 -7.49
N LEU A 36 5.90 0.50 -7.56
CA LEU A 36 5.57 1.93 -7.70
C LEU A 36 4.99 2.25 -9.08
N GLU A 37 5.55 1.71 -10.15
CA GLU A 37 5.01 1.84 -11.51
C GLU A 37 3.61 1.23 -11.62
N ALA A 38 3.39 0.10 -10.97
CA ALA A 38 2.09 -0.55 -10.87
C ALA A 38 1.10 0.23 -10.00
N GLY A 39 1.57 1.08 -9.10
CA GLY A 39 0.74 1.82 -8.16
C GLY A 39 0.28 0.99 -6.97
N CYS A 40 1.08 0.07 -6.48
CA CYS A 40 0.73 -0.73 -5.30
C CYS A 40 0.53 0.15 -4.07
N LEU A 41 -0.59 -0.02 -3.37
CA LEU A 41 -0.86 0.71 -2.11
C LEU A 41 0.00 0.20 -0.96
N SER A 42 0.46 -1.06 -1.03
CA SER A 42 1.30 -1.68 -0.02
C SER A 42 2.41 -2.52 -0.66
N ILE A 43 3.59 -2.49 -0.06
CA ILE A 43 4.79 -3.19 -0.53
C ILE A 43 5.41 -3.92 0.66
N GLU A 44 5.80 -5.19 0.49
CA GLU A 44 6.39 -6.01 1.53
C GLU A 44 7.87 -6.27 1.27
N ALA A 45 8.68 -6.05 2.32
CA ALA A 45 10.09 -6.41 2.35
C ALA A 45 10.37 -7.26 3.58
N ASP A 46 10.88 -8.48 3.37
CA ASP A 46 11.39 -9.33 4.44
C ASP A 46 12.77 -8.86 4.86
N VAL A 47 13.02 -8.81 6.15
CA VAL A 47 14.30 -8.36 6.67
C VAL A 47 14.81 -9.20 7.83
N LEU A 48 16.13 -9.36 7.85
CA LEU A 48 16.87 -9.90 9.00
C LEU A 48 17.81 -8.82 9.54
N VAL A 49 18.05 -8.83 10.84
CA VAL A 49 19.08 -8.00 11.45
C VAL A 49 20.43 -8.65 11.26
N HIS A 50 21.35 -7.93 10.67
CA HIS A 50 22.76 -8.31 10.56
C HIS A 50 23.62 -7.07 10.81
N GLU A 51 24.56 -7.15 11.74
CA GLU A 51 25.43 -6.03 12.14
C GLU A 51 24.66 -4.72 12.45
N GLY A 52 23.51 -4.85 13.12
CA GLY A 52 22.67 -3.71 13.52
C GLY A 52 21.83 -3.09 12.39
N LYS A 53 21.86 -3.65 11.18
CA LYS A 53 21.11 -3.15 10.02
C LYS A 53 20.05 -4.17 9.58
N PHE A 54 18.98 -3.68 8.97
CA PHE A 54 18.01 -4.52 8.27
C PHE A 54 18.52 -4.89 6.88
N MET A 55 18.89 -6.16 6.72
CA MET A 55 19.25 -6.77 5.45
C MET A 55 18.01 -7.40 4.83
N VAL A 56 17.82 -7.22 3.53
CA VAL A 56 16.63 -7.71 2.81
C VAL A 56 16.85 -9.15 2.34
N GLY A 57 15.93 -10.03 2.74
CA GLY A 57 15.91 -11.43 2.36
C GLY A 57 15.00 -12.23 3.30
N HIS A 58 14.57 -13.43 2.85
CA HIS A 58 13.72 -14.32 3.64
C HIS A 58 14.51 -15.12 4.68
N GLY A 59 15.77 -15.41 4.38
CA GLY A 59 16.66 -16.17 5.24
C GLY A 59 18.11 -15.74 5.13
N PRO A 60 18.98 -16.20 6.06
CA PRO A 60 20.38 -15.79 6.10
C PRO A 60 21.18 -16.04 4.81
N GLY A 61 20.79 -17.10 4.05
CA GLY A 61 21.44 -17.44 2.78
C GLY A 61 21.16 -16.49 1.62
N GLU A 62 20.20 -15.56 1.77
CA GLU A 62 19.82 -14.59 0.74
C GLU A 62 20.47 -13.22 0.95
N LEU A 63 21.16 -13.03 2.08
CA LEU A 63 21.71 -11.73 2.44
C LEU A 63 22.94 -11.38 1.58
N THR A 64 22.93 -10.17 1.04
CA THR A 64 24.06 -9.59 0.32
C THR A 64 24.33 -8.17 0.83
N PRO A 65 25.59 -7.71 0.88
CA PRO A 65 25.96 -6.45 1.54
C PRO A 65 25.18 -5.22 1.07
N ASP A 66 24.81 -5.17 -0.21
CA ASP A 66 24.17 -4.00 -0.81
C ASP A 66 22.64 -4.01 -0.69
N ARG A 67 22.05 -5.12 -0.25
CA ARG A 67 20.60 -5.29 -0.15
C ARG A 67 20.11 -4.99 1.26
N THR A 68 20.11 -3.73 1.64
CA THR A 68 19.54 -3.27 2.90
C THR A 68 18.15 -2.66 2.71
N LEU A 69 17.31 -2.63 3.77
CA LEU A 69 16.04 -1.92 3.74
C LEU A 69 16.23 -0.45 3.34
N THR A 70 17.30 0.16 3.85
CA THR A 70 17.67 1.55 3.53
C THR A 70 17.99 1.73 2.05
N SER A 71 18.88 0.92 1.48
CA SER A 71 19.32 1.09 0.09
C SER A 71 18.23 0.73 -0.92
N MET A 72 17.46 -0.33 -0.66
CA MET A 72 16.47 -0.84 -1.62
C MET A 72 15.13 -0.09 -1.57
N TYR A 73 14.73 0.40 -0.39
CA TYR A 73 13.40 0.95 -0.19
C TYR A 73 13.40 2.38 0.37
N LEU A 74 14.07 2.62 1.51
CA LEU A 74 13.90 3.89 2.20
C LEU A 74 14.56 5.07 1.49
N ASN A 75 15.76 4.93 0.95
CA ASN A 75 16.43 6.01 0.23
C ASN A 75 15.67 6.42 -1.04
N PRO A 76 15.25 5.49 -1.94
CA PRO A 76 14.46 5.87 -3.11
C PRO A 76 13.10 6.50 -2.74
N LEU A 77 12.44 5.97 -1.72
CA LEU A 77 11.17 6.53 -1.24
C LEU A 77 11.35 7.92 -0.62
N ALA A 78 12.43 8.14 0.13
CA ALA A 78 12.76 9.44 0.70
C ALA A 78 13.01 10.48 -0.41
N GLU A 79 13.70 10.10 -1.48
CA GLU A 79 13.91 10.98 -2.61
C GLU A 79 12.58 11.42 -3.25
N ILE A 80 11.63 10.49 -3.43
CA ILE A 80 10.30 10.78 -3.97
C ILE A 80 9.53 11.73 -3.04
N VAL A 81 9.41 11.37 -1.76
CA VAL A 81 8.57 12.10 -0.80
C VAL A 81 9.14 13.49 -0.51
N ARG A 82 10.45 13.64 -0.38
CA ARG A 82 11.11 14.95 -0.18
C ARG A 82 10.88 15.89 -1.35
N LYS A 83 10.80 15.38 -2.58
CA LYS A 83 10.55 16.20 -3.79
C LYS A 83 9.06 16.44 -4.08
N ARG A 84 8.16 15.50 -3.72
CA ARG A 84 6.74 15.55 -4.13
C ARG A 84 5.77 15.62 -2.96
N SER A 85 6.24 15.50 -1.71
CA SER A 85 5.45 15.37 -0.48
C SER A 85 4.58 14.12 -0.41
N ARG A 86 4.55 13.31 -1.47
CA ARG A 86 3.76 12.07 -1.58
C ARG A 86 4.39 11.10 -2.58
N VAL A 87 4.05 9.81 -2.45
CA VAL A 87 4.56 8.79 -3.36
C VAL A 87 3.83 8.86 -4.70
N TYR A 88 2.50 8.90 -4.69
CA TYR A 88 1.67 8.97 -5.89
C TYR A 88 1.12 10.38 -6.09
N PRO A 89 1.39 11.05 -7.22
CA PRO A 89 1.08 12.47 -7.40
C PRO A 89 -0.39 12.85 -7.19
N GLN A 90 -1.31 11.99 -7.59
CA GLN A 90 -2.76 12.24 -7.52
C GLN A 90 -3.45 11.46 -6.39
N ASP A 91 -2.67 10.86 -5.46
CA ASP A 91 -3.22 10.09 -4.33
C ASP A 91 -2.69 10.64 -3.00
N GLN A 92 -3.59 10.88 -2.07
CA GLN A 92 -3.24 11.38 -0.74
C GLN A 92 -3.00 10.26 0.28
N ARG A 93 -3.28 9.00 -0.09
CA ARG A 93 -3.03 7.87 0.79
C ARG A 93 -1.53 7.66 0.96
N ALA A 94 -1.13 7.32 2.19
CA ALA A 94 0.25 6.90 2.43
C ALA A 94 0.51 5.54 1.76
N LEU A 95 1.69 5.38 1.17
CA LEU A 95 2.19 4.05 0.81
C LEU A 95 2.46 3.27 2.11
N ILE A 96 1.97 2.04 2.20
CA ILE A 96 2.29 1.16 3.31
C ILE A 96 3.54 0.35 2.95
N LEU A 97 4.65 0.60 3.65
CA LEU A 97 5.83 -0.26 3.60
C LEU A 97 5.72 -1.27 4.74
N LEU A 98 5.38 -2.51 4.40
CA LEU A 98 5.29 -3.61 5.35
C LEU A 98 6.67 -4.27 5.45
N VAL A 99 7.28 -4.17 6.62
CA VAL A 99 8.59 -4.77 6.93
C VAL A 99 8.37 -6.05 7.72
N ASP A 100 8.57 -7.20 7.07
CA ASP A 100 8.38 -8.50 7.72
C ASP A 100 9.66 -8.92 8.45
N LEU A 101 9.61 -8.85 9.78
CA LEU A 101 10.76 -9.11 10.63
C LEU A 101 11.00 -10.61 10.77
N LYS A 102 12.01 -11.14 10.10
CA LYS A 102 12.44 -12.55 10.18
C LYS A 102 13.36 -12.80 11.39
N SER A 103 14.07 -11.80 11.87
CA SER A 103 14.77 -11.86 13.17
C SER A 103 13.78 -11.69 14.31
N ASP A 104 14.17 -12.11 15.53
CA ASP A 104 13.35 -11.89 16.71
C ASP A 104 13.15 -10.38 17.01
N TRP A 105 12.07 -10.08 17.74
CA TRP A 105 11.73 -8.70 18.05
C TRP A 105 12.81 -7.94 18.82
N GLN A 106 13.45 -8.59 19.78
CA GLN A 106 14.44 -7.92 20.63
C GLN A 106 15.65 -7.48 19.81
N SER A 107 16.12 -8.35 18.91
CA SER A 107 17.20 -8.02 17.98
C SER A 107 16.80 -6.93 16.98
N SER A 108 15.54 -6.92 16.55
CA SER A 108 15.04 -5.98 15.54
C SER A 108 14.77 -4.57 16.09
N LYS A 109 14.57 -4.44 17.41
CA LYS A 109 14.06 -3.20 18.01
C LYS A 109 15.00 -2.01 17.80
N GLN A 110 16.32 -2.20 17.97
CA GLN A 110 17.28 -1.11 17.80
C GLN A 110 17.37 -0.67 16.33
N ALA A 111 17.53 -1.62 15.41
CA ALA A 111 17.57 -1.31 13.97
C ALA A 111 16.29 -0.59 13.51
N LEU A 112 15.11 -0.95 14.08
CA LEU A 112 13.86 -0.27 13.80
C LEU A 112 13.86 1.18 14.32
N GLN A 113 14.37 1.42 15.53
CA GLN A 113 14.47 2.76 16.10
C GLN A 113 15.41 3.66 15.26
N ASP A 114 16.54 3.11 14.80
CA ASP A 114 17.49 3.82 13.97
C ASP A 114 16.86 4.22 12.63
N VAL A 115 16.13 3.31 11.96
CA VAL A 115 15.36 3.59 10.74
C VAL A 115 14.31 4.68 10.98
N LEU A 116 13.53 4.58 12.05
CA LEU A 116 12.48 5.55 12.36
C LEU A 116 13.04 6.94 12.68
N HIS A 117 14.23 7.01 13.26
CA HIS A 117 14.92 8.26 13.53
C HIS A 117 15.50 8.86 12.23
N GLU A 118 16.21 8.06 11.43
CA GLU A 118 16.85 8.51 10.19
C GLU A 118 15.85 9.03 9.16
N PHE A 119 14.66 8.39 9.05
CA PHE A 119 13.63 8.72 8.07
C PHE A 119 12.38 9.37 8.67
N ALA A 120 12.52 10.02 9.84
CA ALA A 120 11.39 10.63 10.55
C ALA A 120 10.64 11.70 9.75
N ASP A 121 11.31 12.34 8.79
CA ASP A 121 10.73 13.37 7.92
C ASP A 121 9.76 12.83 6.86
N ILE A 122 9.89 11.55 6.51
CA ILE A 122 9.04 10.92 5.48
C ILE A 122 8.10 9.84 6.04
N LEU A 123 8.35 9.34 7.25
CA LEU A 123 7.58 8.28 7.87
C LEU A 123 6.45 8.85 8.72
N LYS A 124 5.24 8.30 8.56
CA LYS A 124 4.09 8.62 9.40
C LYS A 124 4.15 7.85 10.71
N ALA A 125 4.05 8.58 11.81
CA ALA A 125 4.07 8.00 13.14
C ALA A 125 2.65 7.62 13.62
N PRO A 126 2.48 6.56 14.45
CA PRO A 126 1.19 6.14 14.98
C PRO A 126 0.53 7.17 15.90
N ALA A 127 1.30 7.94 16.64
CA ALA A 127 0.80 8.87 17.65
C ALA A 127 0.91 10.33 17.19
N GLY A 128 -0.22 10.91 16.72
CA GLY A 128 -0.51 12.35 16.78
C GLY A 128 0.49 13.36 16.21
N ARG A 129 1.56 12.92 15.59
CA ARG A 129 2.55 13.80 14.97
C ARG A 129 2.28 13.90 13.48
N HIS A 130 1.89 15.08 13.07
CA HIS A 130 1.73 15.58 11.71
C HIS A 130 1.49 14.53 10.62
N GLN A 131 0.22 14.37 10.28
CA GLN A 131 -0.21 13.70 9.07
C GLN A 131 0.28 14.50 7.86
N GLY A 132 1.55 14.33 7.48
CA GLY A 132 2.00 14.78 6.16
C GLY A 132 1.21 14.02 5.11
N ASP A 133 0.60 14.71 4.16
CA ASP A 133 -0.19 14.09 3.12
C ASP A 133 0.70 13.26 2.19
N GLY A 134 0.35 11.98 1.99
CA GLY A 134 0.97 11.14 0.97
C GLY A 134 2.35 10.57 1.28
N GLY A 135 2.83 10.60 2.52
CA GLY A 135 4.10 10.00 2.94
C GLY A 135 4.06 8.47 3.00
N ILE A 136 4.95 7.89 3.80
CA ILE A 136 5.11 6.44 3.95
C ILE A 136 4.64 6.04 5.34
N LEU A 137 3.80 5.03 5.41
CA LEU A 137 3.42 4.36 6.65
C LEU A 137 4.22 3.07 6.77
N LEU A 138 5.27 3.09 7.59
CA LEU A 138 6.01 1.89 7.92
C LEU A 138 5.22 1.06 8.93
N ALA A 139 5.00 -0.20 8.61
CA ALA A 139 4.38 -1.17 9.51
C ALA A 139 5.24 -2.43 9.58
N VAL A 140 5.25 -3.10 10.73
CA VAL A 140 6.01 -4.34 10.91
C VAL A 140 5.10 -5.55 11.01
N SER A 141 5.53 -6.67 10.42
CA SER A 141 4.94 -8.01 10.54
C SER A 141 5.96 -9.02 11.07
N GLY A 142 5.74 -10.31 10.86
CA GLY A 142 6.61 -11.37 11.38
C GLY A 142 6.69 -11.34 12.91
N SER A 143 7.88 -11.27 13.48
CA SER A 143 8.10 -11.16 14.93
C SER A 143 7.57 -9.84 15.53
N GLY A 144 7.28 -8.84 14.70
CA GLY A 144 6.68 -7.56 15.06
C GLY A 144 5.15 -7.56 15.09
N SER A 145 4.50 -8.58 14.55
CA SER A 145 3.04 -8.65 14.45
C SER A 145 2.33 -8.49 15.80
N GLY A 146 1.27 -7.66 15.81
CA GLY A 146 0.42 -7.49 16.98
C GLY A 146 1.07 -6.86 18.22
N ARG A 147 2.31 -6.36 18.12
CA ARG A 147 3.04 -5.74 19.24
C ARG A 147 2.33 -4.48 19.72
N LYS A 148 1.99 -4.45 21.01
CA LYS A 148 1.47 -3.25 21.68
C LYS A 148 2.62 -2.27 21.95
N GLY A 149 2.37 -0.97 21.70
CA GLY A 149 3.36 0.07 21.95
C GLY A 149 4.57 0.03 21.01
N ALA A 150 4.44 -0.59 19.84
CA ALA A 150 5.45 -0.48 18.80
C ALA A 150 5.60 1.00 18.36
N PRO A 151 6.82 1.45 18.03
CA PRO A 151 7.05 2.85 17.64
C PRO A 151 6.58 3.17 16.21
N CYS A 152 6.06 2.18 15.49
CA CYS A 152 5.51 2.28 14.12
C CYS A 152 4.21 1.50 14.01
N GLY A 153 3.61 1.48 12.83
CA GLY A 153 2.47 0.62 12.53
C GLY A 153 2.81 -0.87 12.72
N VAL A 154 1.81 -1.66 13.01
CA VAL A 154 1.95 -3.13 13.09
C VAL A 154 0.88 -3.82 12.26
N ASP A 155 1.24 -4.95 11.65
CA ASP A 155 0.28 -5.82 11.00
C ASP A 155 -0.60 -6.50 12.05
N GLY A 156 -1.89 -6.16 12.03
CA GLY A 156 -2.89 -6.70 12.95
C GLY A 156 -3.38 -8.09 12.55
N ARG A 157 -4.20 -8.68 13.41
CA ARG A 157 -4.86 -9.97 13.17
C ARG A 157 -6.37 -9.82 13.31
N VAL A 158 -7.13 -10.64 12.58
CA VAL A 158 -8.60 -10.65 12.65
C VAL A 158 -9.13 -10.86 14.07
N SER A 159 -8.41 -11.63 14.90
CA SER A 159 -8.75 -11.82 16.32
C SER A 159 -8.63 -10.54 17.17
N GLY A 160 -7.99 -9.51 16.65
CA GLY A 160 -7.84 -8.21 17.32
C GLY A 160 -8.80 -7.13 16.81
N LEU A 161 -9.83 -7.49 16.05
CA LEU A 161 -10.91 -6.57 15.67
C LEU A 161 -11.75 -6.17 16.90
N GLY A 162 -12.34 -4.97 16.86
CA GLY A 162 -13.10 -4.39 17.99
C GLY A 162 -12.24 -3.54 18.93
N GLY A 163 -10.91 -3.46 18.70
CA GLY A 163 -10.02 -2.58 19.46
C GLY A 163 -10.02 -1.14 18.92
N GLN A 164 -9.76 -0.18 19.79
CA GLN A 164 -9.71 1.26 19.43
C GLN A 164 -8.32 1.66 18.89
N GLN A 165 -7.77 0.93 17.90
CA GLN A 165 -6.52 1.32 17.28
C GLN A 165 -6.77 2.10 15.99
N SER A 166 -5.96 3.13 15.77
CA SER A 166 -6.01 3.94 14.56
C SER A 166 -5.45 3.19 13.33
N PHE A 167 -5.74 3.71 12.15
CA PHE A 167 -5.10 3.25 10.90
C PHE A 167 -3.56 3.29 10.98
N PHE A 168 -3.00 4.30 11.61
CA PHE A 168 -1.55 4.43 11.74
C PHE A 168 -0.92 3.40 12.68
N GLU A 169 -1.66 2.92 13.67
CA GLU A 169 -1.19 1.86 14.57
C GLU A 169 -1.32 0.47 13.92
N LYS A 170 -2.41 0.24 13.17
CA LYS A 170 -2.69 -1.04 12.51
C LYS A 170 -3.30 -0.84 11.13
N PRO A 171 -2.50 -0.46 10.12
CA PRO A 171 -3.00 -0.18 8.78
C PRO A 171 -3.58 -1.41 8.09
N LEU A 172 -2.97 -2.56 8.35
CA LEU A 172 -3.38 -3.85 7.80
C LEU A 172 -3.94 -4.75 8.90
N ILE A 173 -4.98 -5.49 8.55
CA ILE A 173 -5.48 -6.64 9.31
C ILE A 173 -5.29 -7.86 8.43
N SER A 174 -4.31 -8.69 8.80
CA SER A 174 -3.89 -9.83 7.98
C SER A 174 -4.41 -11.15 8.52
N GLN A 175 -4.78 -12.04 7.59
CA GLN A 175 -5.19 -13.41 7.85
C GLN A 175 -4.72 -14.31 6.72
N SER A 176 -4.37 -15.57 7.05
CA SER A 176 -4.20 -16.59 6.02
C SER A 176 -5.55 -16.89 5.36
N PHE A 177 -5.62 -16.74 4.03
CA PHE A 177 -6.82 -17.11 3.29
C PHE A 177 -7.16 -18.59 3.52
N ARG A 178 -6.17 -19.47 3.37
CA ARG A 178 -6.33 -20.94 3.50
C ARG A 178 -6.73 -21.40 4.88
N SER A 179 -6.47 -20.62 5.92
CA SER A 179 -6.91 -20.95 7.28
C SER A 179 -8.41 -20.72 7.49
N ARG A 180 -9.06 -19.95 6.59
CA ARG A 180 -10.46 -19.56 6.74
C ARG A 180 -11.34 -19.96 5.56
N PHE A 181 -10.81 -19.91 4.34
CA PHE A 181 -11.55 -20.17 3.12
C PHE A 181 -10.97 -21.37 2.37
N ARG A 182 -11.85 -22.23 1.85
CA ARG A 182 -11.47 -23.43 1.10
C ARG A 182 -11.85 -23.25 -0.37
N TRP A 183 -10.99 -22.55 -1.10
CA TRP A 183 -11.16 -22.28 -2.53
C TRP A 183 -9.80 -22.22 -3.20
N SER A 184 -9.67 -22.88 -4.35
CA SER A 184 -8.42 -22.94 -5.13
C SER A 184 -8.24 -21.79 -6.11
N GLY A 185 -9.25 -20.91 -6.27
CA GLY A 185 -9.28 -19.87 -7.31
C GLY A 185 -9.95 -20.32 -8.60
N LEU A 186 -10.40 -21.58 -8.69
CA LEU A 186 -11.14 -22.08 -9.84
C LEU A 186 -12.64 -22.04 -9.57
N GLY A 187 -13.39 -21.60 -10.57
CA GLY A 187 -14.83 -21.40 -10.45
C GLY A 187 -15.19 -20.34 -9.42
N THR A 188 -16.40 -20.40 -8.93
CA THR A 188 -16.95 -19.38 -8.00
C THR A 188 -16.71 -19.80 -6.55
N LEU A 189 -16.26 -18.89 -5.72
CA LEU A 189 -16.21 -19.07 -4.25
C LEU A 189 -17.65 -19.35 -3.75
N ALA A 190 -17.81 -20.34 -2.88
CA ALA A 190 -19.12 -20.73 -2.35
C ALA A 190 -19.87 -19.53 -1.74
N PRO A 191 -21.21 -19.42 -1.94
CA PRO A 191 -21.97 -18.24 -1.50
C PRO A 191 -21.82 -17.90 -0.02
N GLU A 192 -21.75 -18.93 0.84
CA GLU A 192 -21.56 -18.78 2.28
C GLU A 192 -20.19 -18.17 2.60
N GLN A 193 -19.15 -18.63 1.88
CA GLN A 193 -17.79 -18.10 2.01
C GLN A 193 -17.67 -16.68 1.44
N GLN A 194 -18.40 -16.36 0.37
CA GLN A 194 -18.48 -14.96 -0.13
C GLN A 194 -19.12 -14.04 0.91
N THR A 195 -20.21 -14.49 1.52
CA THR A 195 -20.92 -13.73 2.57
C THR A 195 -20.00 -13.49 3.78
N GLU A 196 -19.28 -14.52 4.20
CA GLU A 196 -18.30 -14.42 5.29
C GLU A 196 -17.18 -13.44 4.94
N LEU A 197 -16.64 -13.53 3.72
CA LEU A 197 -15.55 -12.65 3.26
C LEU A 197 -16.01 -11.19 3.19
N ARG A 198 -17.22 -10.92 2.66
CA ARG A 198 -17.80 -9.56 2.63
C ARG A 198 -18.01 -9.02 4.04
N SER A 199 -18.55 -9.82 4.94
CA SER A 199 -18.75 -9.43 6.34
C SER A 199 -17.41 -9.10 7.03
N LEU A 200 -16.38 -9.91 6.81
CA LEU A 200 -15.05 -9.66 7.36
C LEU A 200 -14.45 -8.36 6.78
N SER A 201 -14.51 -8.20 5.46
CA SER A 201 -14.02 -7.00 4.78
C SER A 201 -14.70 -5.74 5.29
N GLN A 202 -16.03 -5.80 5.45
CA GLN A 202 -16.82 -4.68 5.93
C GLN A 202 -16.43 -4.29 7.38
N ARG A 203 -16.30 -5.27 8.26
CA ARG A 203 -15.87 -5.01 9.66
C ARG A 203 -14.50 -4.35 9.74
N VAL A 204 -13.54 -4.81 8.94
CA VAL A 204 -12.19 -4.20 8.89
C VAL A 204 -12.25 -2.77 8.35
N LYS A 205 -13.07 -2.54 7.32
CA LYS A 205 -13.28 -1.23 6.71
C LYS A 205 -13.96 -0.24 7.67
N GLU A 206 -14.95 -0.70 8.46
CA GLU A 206 -15.62 0.12 9.48
C GLU A 206 -14.67 0.61 10.57
N GLU A 207 -13.63 -0.16 10.86
CA GLU A 207 -12.54 0.28 11.74
C GLU A 207 -11.50 1.17 11.02
N GLY A 208 -11.74 1.57 9.76
CA GLY A 208 -10.87 2.41 8.96
C GLY A 208 -9.57 1.74 8.52
N ARG A 209 -9.50 0.40 8.51
CA ARG A 209 -8.30 -0.39 8.22
C ARG A 209 -8.45 -1.20 6.92
N LEU A 210 -7.38 -1.83 6.47
CA LEU A 210 -7.36 -2.60 5.23
C LEU A 210 -7.22 -4.10 5.53
N LEU A 211 -8.14 -4.92 5.03
CA LEU A 211 -8.01 -6.38 5.08
C LEU A 211 -6.98 -6.83 4.06
N ARG A 212 -6.02 -7.65 4.50
CA ARG A 212 -5.04 -8.35 3.68
C ARG A 212 -5.17 -9.86 3.90
N LEU A 213 -5.36 -10.60 2.82
CA LEU A 213 -5.45 -12.07 2.87
C LEU A 213 -4.27 -12.67 2.13
N TRP A 214 -3.25 -13.13 2.89
CA TRP A 214 -2.11 -13.82 2.31
C TRP A 214 -2.42 -15.30 2.03
N ALA A 215 -1.64 -15.95 1.15
CA ALA A 215 -1.87 -17.31 0.63
C ALA A 215 -3.24 -17.50 -0.02
N ALA A 216 -3.85 -16.44 -0.54
CA ALA A 216 -4.99 -16.51 -1.44
C ALA A 216 -4.53 -17.04 -2.82
N PRO A 217 -5.43 -17.63 -3.62
CA PRO A 217 -5.12 -17.93 -5.01
C PRO A 217 -4.73 -16.65 -5.76
N ASP A 218 -3.67 -16.72 -6.57
CA ASP A 218 -3.08 -15.56 -7.23
C ASP A 218 -3.39 -15.57 -8.74
N THR A 219 -4.68 -15.44 -9.06
CA THR A 219 -5.24 -15.46 -10.42
C THR A 219 -6.20 -14.28 -10.63
N PRO A 220 -6.47 -13.88 -11.89
CA PRO A 220 -7.43 -12.80 -12.17
C PRO A 220 -8.81 -13.03 -11.57
N GLU A 221 -9.31 -14.27 -11.57
CA GLU A 221 -10.59 -14.65 -10.98
C GLU A 221 -10.59 -14.46 -9.46
N ALA A 222 -9.47 -14.82 -8.81
CA ALA A 222 -9.31 -14.64 -7.39
C ALA A 222 -9.19 -13.15 -7.04
N TRP A 223 -8.40 -12.38 -7.78
CA TRP A 223 -8.30 -10.93 -7.58
C TRP A 223 -9.66 -10.26 -7.70
N LYS A 224 -10.44 -10.63 -8.75
CA LYS A 224 -11.80 -10.12 -8.91
C LYS A 224 -12.68 -10.43 -7.70
N THR A 225 -12.69 -11.70 -7.28
CA THR A 225 -13.50 -12.15 -6.14
C THR A 225 -13.13 -11.40 -4.85
N LEU A 226 -11.83 -11.24 -4.58
CA LEU A 226 -11.35 -10.52 -3.41
C LEU A 226 -11.76 -9.03 -3.44
N LEU A 227 -11.58 -8.37 -4.60
CA LEU A 227 -11.97 -6.97 -4.79
C LEU A 227 -13.50 -6.78 -4.69
N ASP A 228 -14.29 -7.63 -5.33
CA ASP A 228 -15.75 -7.61 -5.25
C ASP A 228 -16.29 -7.86 -3.84
N CYS A 229 -15.54 -8.58 -3.02
CA CYS A 229 -15.86 -8.80 -1.61
C CYS A 229 -15.33 -7.69 -0.69
N GLY A 230 -14.67 -6.66 -1.24
CA GLY A 230 -14.23 -5.49 -0.49
C GLY A 230 -12.92 -5.70 0.30
N VAL A 231 -12.09 -6.67 -0.10
CA VAL A 231 -10.75 -6.84 0.50
C VAL A 231 -9.94 -5.57 0.30
N GLY A 232 -9.31 -5.11 1.35
CA GLY A 232 -8.65 -3.80 1.39
C GLY A 232 -7.41 -3.70 0.51
N VAL A 233 -6.61 -4.79 0.44
CA VAL A 233 -5.52 -4.94 -0.51
C VAL A 233 -5.38 -6.41 -0.94
N VAL A 234 -5.26 -6.65 -2.22
CA VAL A 234 -5.02 -7.97 -2.80
C VAL A 234 -3.53 -8.30 -2.67
N ASN A 235 -3.21 -9.36 -1.94
CA ASN A 235 -1.85 -9.88 -1.77
C ASN A 235 -1.47 -10.71 -2.98
N THR A 236 -0.41 -10.36 -3.69
CA THR A 236 -0.04 -11.01 -4.95
C THR A 236 1.47 -11.04 -5.18
N ASP A 237 1.94 -12.10 -5.84
CA ASP A 237 3.29 -12.21 -6.38
C ASP A 237 3.40 -11.63 -7.81
N GLN A 238 2.28 -11.12 -8.37
CA GLN A 238 2.19 -10.57 -9.72
C GLN A 238 1.66 -9.12 -9.70
N PRO A 239 2.33 -8.18 -8.96
CA PRO A 239 1.76 -6.86 -8.67
C PRO A 239 1.39 -6.06 -9.93
N THR A 240 2.22 -6.09 -10.97
CA THR A 240 1.95 -5.39 -12.24
C THR A 240 0.68 -5.89 -12.90
N LYS A 241 0.51 -7.22 -13.00
CA LYS A 241 -0.68 -7.80 -13.63
C LYS A 241 -1.94 -7.53 -12.81
N ALA A 242 -1.86 -7.72 -11.49
CA ALA A 242 -2.98 -7.47 -10.59
C ALA A 242 -3.39 -5.98 -10.58
N ALA A 243 -2.43 -5.06 -10.64
CA ALA A 243 -2.70 -3.64 -10.71
C ALA A 243 -3.37 -3.23 -12.03
N MET A 244 -2.89 -3.74 -13.18
CA MET A 244 -3.56 -3.52 -14.46
C MET A 244 -4.99 -4.04 -14.45
N PHE A 245 -5.19 -5.24 -13.90
CA PHE A 245 -6.51 -5.85 -13.75
C PHE A 245 -7.43 -5.00 -12.85
N ALA A 246 -6.94 -4.56 -11.69
CA ALA A 246 -7.71 -3.73 -10.77
C ALA A 246 -8.12 -2.37 -11.39
N ARG A 247 -7.23 -1.75 -12.20
CA ARG A 247 -7.55 -0.51 -12.92
C ARG A 247 -8.64 -0.73 -13.97
N ALA A 248 -8.60 -1.86 -14.70
CA ALA A 248 -9.61 -2.19 -15.71
C ALA A 248 -11.00 -2.44 -15.11
N LEU A 249 -11.08 -2.76 -13.82
CA LEU A 249 -12.37 -2.89 -13.10
C LEU A 249 -12.94 -1.56 -12.61
N GLN A 250 -12.14 -0.48 -12.57
CA GLN A 250 -12.63 0.84 -12.17
C GLN A 250 -13.44 1.45 -13.33
N PRO A 251 -14.60 2.04 -13.05
CA PRO A 251 -15.34 2.76 -14.09
C PRO A 251 -14.47 3.88 -14.64
N THR A 252 -14.38 3.95 -15.97
CA THR A 252 -13.70 5.05 -16.67
C THR A 252 -14.31 6.37 -16.18
N PRO A 253 -13.52 7.36 -15.75
CA PRO A 253 -14.06 8.67 -15.43
C PRO A 253 -14.84 9.18 -16.65
N GLN A 254 -16.13 9.40 -16.51
CA GLN A 254 -16.90 10.06 -17.56
C GLN A 254 -16.29 11.45 -17.74
N THR A 255 -15.65 11.68 -18.87
CA THR A 255 -15.29 13.02 -19.30
C THR A 255 -16.56 13.82 -19.33
N ALA A 256 -16.69 14.81 -18.45
CA ALA A 256 -17.77 15.76 -18.47
C ALA A 256 -17.76 16.43 -19.86
N SER A 257 -18.58 15.91 -20.78
CA SER A 257 -18.79 16.55 -22.06
C SER A 257 -19.47 17.88 -21.78
N GLY A 258 -18.72 18.95 -21.95
CA GLY A 258 -19.22 20.31 -21.84
C GLY A 258 -20.38 20.51 -22.77
N LYS A 259 -21.57 20.60 -22.22
CA LYS A 259 -22.72 21.23 -22.93
C LYS A 259 -22.41 22.72 -22.93
N SER A 260 -21.83 23.20 -24.03
CA SER A 260 -21.86 24.59 -24.41
C SER A 260 -23.30 24.89 -24.86
N GLY A 261 -24.12 25.27 -23.91
CA GLY A 261 -25.45 25.84 -24.21
C GLY A 261 -25.24 27.24 -24.76
N GLY A 262 -25.29 27.39 -26.08
CA GLY A 262 -25.35 28.69 -26.73
C GLY A 262 -26.68 29.37 -26.35
N GLN A 263 -26.58 30.47 -25.62
CA GLN A 263 -27.65 31.44 -25.49
C GLN A 263 -27.52 32.40 -26.64
N THR A 264 -28.47 32.29 -27.55
CA THR A 264 -28.76 33.35 -28.53
C THR A 264 -29.47 34.52 -27.85
N PRO A 265 -29.07 35.77 -28.07
CA PRO A 265 -29.80 36.92 -27.55
C PRO A 265 -31.02 37.19 -28.47
N SER A 266 -32.22 37.10 -27.93
CA SER A 266 -33.42 37.63 -28.59
C SER A 266 -33.53 39.14 -28.38
N SER A 267 -33.38 39.84 -29.45
CA SER A 267 -33.81 41.23 -29.57
C SER A 267 -35.32 41.31 -29.68
N GLY A 268 -35.99 42.10 -28.91
CA GLY A 268 -37.43 42.34 -28.95
C GLY A 268 -37.84 43.65 -28.31
N ASN A 269 -37.89 44.61 -29.11
CA ASN A 269 -38.36 45.98 -29.06
C ASN A 269 -39.82 46.12 -28.57
N SER A 270 -40.12 47.19 -27.84
CA SER A 270 -41.26 48.12 -27.97
C SER A 270 -41.82 48.57 -26.60
N ALA A 271 -41.64 49.82 -26.35
CA ALA A 271 -42.57 50.66 -25.55
C ALA A 271 -43.67 51.17 -26.51
N PRO A 272 -44.66 52.01 -26.13
CA PRO A 272 -45.05 52.55 -24.81
C PRO A 272 -46.60 52.57 -24.61
N ASP A 273 -47.00 53.36 -23.64
CA ASP A 273 -48.32 54.02 -23.41
C ASP A 273 -49.21 53.42 -22.28
N ASN A 274 -49.28 54.10 -21.25
CA ASN A 274 -50.16 55.06 -20.51
C ASN A 274 -49.89 54.97 -19.00
#